data_50ddcc445e0bf2fe9a1a6f3e108e513c
#
_entry.id   50ddcc445e0bf2fe9a1a6f3e108e513c
#
_cell.length_a   1.000
_cell.length_b   1.000
_cell.length_c   1.000
_cell.angle_alpha   90.00
_cell.angle_beta   90.00
_cell.angle_gamma   90.00
#
_symmetry.space_group_name_H-M   'P 1'
#
loop_
_entity.id
_entity.type
_entity.pdbx_description
1 polymer ?
#
loop_
_entity_poly.entity_id
_entity_poly.type
_entity_poly.pdbx_seq_one_letter_code
_entity_poly.pdbx_strand_id
1 'polypeptide(L)'
;MLEKIYHLGYAVENIEAATRFYEEHFGVRVGEPEEVEEQGIVATMFEVGDSMIELVQPTRLDSPVGKFLEKRGEGFHHVAFQVANLEATLSELKENGVELIDEEPRIGAGGARMAFLHPRGAHGVLTELVEVPEKDQG
;
A
#
# COMPACT_ATOMS: atom_id res chain seq x y z
N MET A 1 3.34 15.97 8.19
CA MET A 1 2.37 16.45 7.18
C MET A 1 2.32 15.51 5.99
N LEU A 2 1.14 15.30 5.48
CA LEU A 2 0.95 14.46 4.30
C LEU A 2 1.35 15.27 3.06
N GLU A 3 2.15 14.67 2.19
CA GLU A 3 2.63 15.35 0.97
C GLU A 3 1.75 15.08 -0.23
N LYS A 4 1.25 13.86 -0.35
CA LYS A 4 0.37 13.47 -1.45
C LYS A 4 -0.20 12.08 -1.19
N ILE A 5 -1.20 11.72 -1.96
CA ILE A 5 -1.61 10.31 -2.02
C ILE A 5 -0.57 9.60 -2.86
N TYR A 6 0.17 8.69 -2.24
CA TYR A 6 1.22 7.94 -2.94
C TYR A 6 0.58 6.85 -3.80
N HIS A 7 -0.27 6.01 -3.20
CA HIS A 7 -1.03 5.04 -3.98
C HIS A 7 -2.34 4.67 -3.29
N LEU A 8 -3.24 4.07 -4.08
CA LEU A 8 -4.42 3.37 -3.59
C LEU A 8 -4.17 1.89 -3.82
N GLY A 9 -4.36 1.08 -2.79
CA GLY A 9 -4.14 -0.36 -2.88
C GLY A 9 -5.44 -1.11 -3.13
N TYR A 10 -5.44 -1.93 -4.18
CA TYR A 10 -6.59 -2.77 -4.55
C TYR A 10 -6.22 -4.23 -4.33
N ALA A 11 -7.03 -4.95 -3.54
CA ALA A 11 -6.85 -6.38 -3.35
C ALA A 11 -7.49 -7.11 -4.52
N VAL A 12 -6.73 -7.99 -5.17
CA VAL A 12 -7.21 -8.74 -6.34
C VAL A 12 -6.90 -10.23 -6.15
N GLU A 13 -7.72 -11.08 -6.75
CA GLU A 13 -7.52 -12.52 -6.68
C GLU A 13 -6.47 -13.00 -7.69
N ASN A 14 -6.37 -12.30 -8.83
CA ASN A 14 -5.43 -12.67 -9.89
C ASN A 14 -4.80 -11.41 -10.45
N ILE A 15 -3.53 -11.19 -10.11
CA ILE A 15 -2.84 -9.95 -10.47
C ILE A 15 -2.61 -9.86 -11.99
N GLU A 16 -2.43 -10.99 -12.67
CA GLU A 16 -2.25 -10.98 -14.12
C GLU A 16 -3.53 -10.55 -14.83
N ALA A 17 -4.68 -11.05 -14.38
CA ALA A 17 -5.96 -10.66 -14.95
C ALA A 17 -6.26 -9.18 -14.70
N ALA A 18 -5.96 -8.69 -13.50
CA ALA A 18 -6.15 -7.29 -13.17
C ALA A 18 -5.23 -6.41 -14.01
N THR A 19 -3.96 -6.83 -14.16
CA THR A 19 -3.00 -6.11 -15.01
C THR A 19 -3.52 -5.97 -16.44
N ARG A 20 -3.97 -7.09 -17.03
CA ARG A 20 -4.50 -7.07 -18.39
C ARG A 20 -5.71 -6.15 -18.52
N PHE A 21 -6.58 -6.15 -17.51
CA PHE A 21 -7.76 -5.28 -17.51
C PHE A 21 -7.36 -3.80 -17.66
N TYR A 22 -6.43 -3.36 -16.82
CA TYR A 22 -6.01 -1.96 -16.85
C TYR A 22 -5.21 -1.60 -18.09
N GLU A 23 -4.36 -2.51 -18.57
CA GLU A 23 -3.58 -2.26 -19.77
C GLU A 23 -4.46 -2.22 -21.02
N GLU A 24 -5.39 -3.16 -21.15
CA GLU A 24 -6.24 -3.25 -22.33
C GLU A 24 -7.30 -2.15 -22.38
N HIS A 25 -7.89 -1.81 -21.23
CA HIS A 25 -9.03 -0.90 -21.22
C HIS A 25 -8.65 0.56 -20.95
N PHE A 26 -7.53 0.80 -20.28
CA PHE A 26 -7.13 2.16 -19.92
C PHE A 26 -5.78 2.58 -20.47
N GLY A 27 -5.11 1.67 -21.17
CA GLY A 27 -3.83 2.01 -21.83
C GLY A 27 -2.68 2.32 -20.89
N VAL A 28 -2.80 1.94 -19.62
CA VAL A 28 -1.70 2.18 -18.66
C VAL A 28 -0.65 1.10 -18.82
N ARG A 29 0.56 1.40 -18.34
CA ARG A 29 1.63 0.42 -18.29
C ARG A 29 1.81 -0.02 -16.84
N VAL A 30 1.54 -1.29 -16.58
CA VAL A 30 1.66 -1.86 -15.24
C VAL A 30 3.07 -2.39 -15.06
N GLY A 31 3.69 -2.11 -13.90
CA GLY A 31 5.04 -2.55 -13.59
C GLY A 31 5.15 -4.05 -13.39
N GLU A 32 6.39 -4.53 -13.27
CA GLU A 32 6.64 -5.94 -13.00
C GLU A 32 6.19 -6.30 -11.59
N PRO A 33 5.50 -7.44 -11.41
CA PRO A 33 5.11 -7.86 -10.07
C PRO A 33 6.33 -8.15 -9.20
N GLU A 34 6.21 -7.81 -7.93
CA GLU A 34 7.26 -8.03 -6.94
C GLU A 34 6.66 -8.77 -5.76
N GLU A 35 7.33 -9.82 -5.29
CA GLU A 35 6.89 -10.52 -4.09
C GLU A 35 7.39 -9.76 -2.86
N VAL A 36 6.47 -9.46 -1.93
CA VAL A 36 6.80 -8.87 -0.64
C VAL A 36 6.50 -9.95 0.39
N GLU A 37 7.48 -10.80 0.60
CA GLU A 37 7.33 -12.01 1.41
C GLU A 37 6.85 -11.73 2.82
N GLU A 38 7.38 -10.71 3.46
CA GLU A 38 7.01 -10.32 4.82
C GLU A 38 5.52 -10.01 4.95
N GLN A 39 4.92 -9.43 3.90
CA GLN A 39 3.50 -9.11 3.90
C GLN A 39 2.64 -10.23 3.31
N GLY A 40 3.27 -11.25 2.73
CA GLY A 40 2.54 -12.36 2.12
C GLY A 40 1.78 -11.96 0.87
N ILE A 41 2.36 -11.09 0.05
CA ILE A 41 1.72 -10.59 -1.17
C ILE A 41 2.67 -10.56 -2.36
N VAL A 42 2.08 -10.51 -3.55
CA VAL A 42 2.73 -10.05 -4.77
C VAL A 42 2.07 -8.71 -5.08
N ALA A 43 2.86 -7.72 -5.44
CA ALA A 43 2.36 -6.38 -5.70
C ALA A 43 2.93 -5.84 -7.02
N THR A 44 2.12 -5.02 -7.69
CA THR A 44 2.59 -4.24 -8.83
C THR A 44 1.85 -2.90 -8.83
N MET A 45 2.34 -1.95 -9.60
CA MET A 45 1.78 -0.61 -9.62
C MET A 45 1.73 -0.03 -11.02
N PHE A 46 0.82 0.93 -11.22
CA PHE A 46 0.84 1.76 -12.42
C PHE A 46 0.53 3.21 -12.00
N GLU A 47 1.06 4.15 -12.78
CA GLU A 47 0.91 5.57 -12.49
C GLU A 47 -0.41 6.13 -12.96
N VAL A 48 -0.98 7.02 -12.14
CA VAL A 48 -2.15 7.81 -12.49
C VAL A 48 -1.85 9.24 -12.02
N GLY A 49 -1.36 10.10 -12.94
CA GLY A 49 -0.90 11.43 -12.55
C GLY A 49 0.26 11.33 -11.58
N ASP A 50 0.15 12.02 -10.46
CA ASP A 50 1.19 12.02 -9.42
C ASP A 50 1.03 10.89 -8.41
N SER A 51 0.00 10.06 -8.57
CA SER A 51 -0.29 8.95 -7.68
C SER A 51 -0.16 7.63 -8.42
N MET A 52 -0.33 6.55 -7.70
CA MET A 52 -0.28 5.20 -8.29
C MET A 52 -1.45 4.37 -7.80
N ILE A 53 -1.79 3.36 -8.57
CA ILE A 53 -2.66 2.28 -8.13
C ILE A 53 -1.77 1.08 -7.88
N GLU A 54 -1.87 0.49 -6.70
CA GLU A 54 -1.17 -0.74 -6.37
C GLU A 54 -2.15 -1.90 -6.42
N LEU A 55 -1.78 -2.95 -7.16
CA LEU A 55 -2.55 -4.20 -7.18
C LEU A 55 -1.83 -5.17 -6.27
N VAL A 56 -2.55 -5.75 -5.31
CA VAL A 56 -1.96 -6.70 -4.37
C VAL A 56 -2.72 -8.03 -4.40
N GLN A 57 -1.97 -9.11 -4.52
CA GLN A 57 -2.50 -10.47 -4.53
C GLN A 57 -1.84 -11.23 -3.39
N PRO A 58 -2.61 -11.95 -2.55
CA PRO A 58 -1.99 -12.70 -1.46
C PRO A 58 -1.23 -13.92 -1.97
N THR A 59 -0.11 -14.24 -1.32
CA THR A 59 0.63 -15.48 -1.57
C THR A 59 0.22 -16.56 -0.58
N ARG A 60 -0.47 -16.16 0.50
CA ARG A 60 -0.97 -17.07 1.52
C ARG A 60 -2.39 -16.65 1.91
N LEU A 61 -3.25 -17.64 2.14
CA LEU A 61 -4.63 -17.35 2.57
C LEU A 61 -4.71 -16.70 3.95
N ASP A 62 -3.71 -16.94 4.78
CA ASP A 62 -3.66 -16.38 6.14
C ASP A 62 -2.99 -15.01 6.21
N SER A 63 -2.56 -14.45 5.07
CA SER A 63 -2.02 -13.10 5.03
C SER A 63 -3.15 -12.07 5.24
N PRO A 64 -2.81 -10.84 5.63
CA PRO A 64 -3.84 -9.80 5.77
C PRO A 64 -4.68 -9.60 4.51
N VAL A 65 -4.06 -9.58 3.32
CA VAL A 65 -4.80 -9.43 2.06
C VAL A 65 -5.64 -10.68 1.77
N GLY A 66 -5.11 -11.87 2.08
CA GLY A 66 -5.87 -13.11 1.93
C GLY A 66 -7.14 -13.11 2.77
N LYS A 67 -7.02 -12.67 4.02
CA LYS A 67 -8.16 -12.56 4.92
C LYS A 67 -9.16 -11.51 4.45
N PHE A 68 -8.65 -10.41 3.91
CA PHE A 68 -9.50 -9.37 3.34
C PHE A 68 -10.34 -9.91 2.19
N LEU A 69 -9.70 -10.61 1.23
CA LEU A 69 -10.40 -11.19 0.09
C LEU A 69 -11.46 -12.19 0.51
N GLU A 70 -11.14 -13.04 1.48
CA GLU A 70 -12.09 -14.02 2.00
C GLU A 70 -13.33 -13.36 2.59
N LYS A 71 -13.11 -12.26 3.31
CA LYS A 71 -14.19 -11.59 4.02
C LYS A 71 -14.98 -10.62 3.15
N ARG A 72 -14.32 -9.91 2.25
CA ARG A 72 -14.92 -8.82 1.49
C ARG A 72 -14.88 -8.96 -0.03
N GLY A 73 -14.10 -9.90 -0.55
CA GLY A 73 -13.89 -10.00 -1.99
C GLY A 73 -12.93 -8.93 -2.51
N GLU A 74 -12.80 -8.86 -3.82
CA GLU A 74 -11.91 -7.89 -4.46
C GLU A 74 -12.39 -6.46 -4.23
N GLY A 75 -11.44 -5.53 -4.13
CA GLY A 75 -11.78 -4.12 -4.03
C GLY A 75 -10.71 -3.30 -3.35
N PHE A 76 -11.09 -2.07 -3.01
CA PHE A 76 -10.21 -1.13 -2.33
C PHE A 76 -9.76 -1.71 -0.98
N HIS A 77 -8.44 -1.70 -0.77
CA HIS A 77 -7.85 -2.27 0.44
C HIS A 77 -7.24 -1.20 1.36
N HIS A 78 -6.48 -0.27 0.81
CA HIS A 78 -5.82 0.75 1.63
C HIS A 78 -5.45 1.98 0.82
N VAL A 79 -5.21 3.07 1.53
CA VAL A 79 -4.63 4.29 0.95
C VAL A 79 -3.25 4.48 1.55
N ALA A 80 -2.29 4.89 0.71
CA ALA A 80 -0.94 5.22 1.16
C ALA A 80 -0.69 6.71 0.96
N PHE A 81 -0.24 7.38 2.02
CA PHE A 81 0.15 8.78 1.96
C PHE A 81 1.66 8.89 2.06
N GLN A 82 2.24 9.75 1.25
CA GLN A 82 3.67 10.03 1.33
C GLN A 82 3.94 11.05 2.42
N VAL A 83 4.96 10.79 3.23
CA VAL A 83 5.44 11.71 4.27
C VAL A 83 6.94 11.92 4.08
N ALA A 84 7.44 13.06 4.55
CA ALA A 84 8.86 13.38 4.39
C ALA A 84 9.73 12.60 5.37
N ASN A 85 9.24 12.40 6.60
CA ASN A 85 10.01 11.71 7.65
C ASN A 85 9.08 10.73 8.37
N LEU A 86 9.18 9.48 8.01
CA LEU A 86 8.28 8.45 8.53
C LEU A 86 8.46 8.24 10.03
N GLU A 87 9.71 8.17 10.50
CA GLU A 87 9.97 7.95 11.92
C GLU A 87 9.40 9.07 12.79
N ALA A 88 9.60 10.31 12.37
CA ALA A 88 9.08 11.46 13.10
C ALA A 88 7.54 11.47 13.10
N THR A 89 6.94 11.12 11.97
CA THR A 89 5.49 11.04 11.84
C THR A 89 4.90 9.98 12.76
N LEU A 90 5.52 8.79 12.78
CA LEU A 90 5.05 7.71 13.66
C LEU A 90 5.18 8.07 15.12
N SER A 91 6.28 8.72 15.49
CA SER A 91 6.52 9.15 16.86
C SER A 91 5.43 10.14 17.32
N GLU A 92 5.12 11.11 16.47
CA GLU A 92 4.09 12.10 16.78
C GLU A 92 2.70 11.47 16.91
N LEU A 93 2.37 10.56 15.99
CA LEU A 93 1.08 9.84 16.04
C LEU A 93 0.96 9.04 17.33
N LYS A 94 2.04 8.34 17.70
CA LYS A 94 2.05 7.53 18.91
C LYS A 94 1.88 8.41 20.15
N GLU A 95 2.57 9.55 20.21
CA GLU A 95 2.42 10.50 21.33
C GLU A 95 1.00 11.03 21.44
N ASN A 96 0.31 11.16 20.31
CA ASN A 96 -1.06 11.65 20.27
C ASN A 96 -2.10 10.54 20.45
N GLY A 97 -1.66 9.32 20.76
CA GLY A 97 -2.57 8.21 21.07
C GLY A 97 -3.21 7.56 19.86
N VAL A 98 -2.69 7.79 18.66
CA VAL A 98 -3.21 7.14 17.45
C VAL A 98 -2.78 5.68 17.44
N GLU A 99 -3.73 4.78 17.17
CA GLU A 99 -3.44 3.35 17.15
C GLU A 99 -2.70 2.97 15.88
N LEU A 100 -1.49 2.39 16.04
CA LEU A 100 -0.63 1.97 14.94
C LEU A 100 -0.60 0.46 14.84
N ILE A 101 -0.54 -0.07 13.62
CA ILE A 101 -0.19 -1.47 13.41
C ILE A 101 1.33 -1.61 13.52
N ASP A 102 2.05 -0.71 12.85
CA ASP A 102 3.51 -0.71 12.86
C ASP A 102 4.00 0.52 13.62
N GLU A 103 4.73 0.30 14.71
CA GLU A 103 5.30 1.40 15.46
C GLU A 103 6.63 1.86 14.88
N GLU A 104 7.25 1.02 14.04
CA GLU A 104 8.51 1.31 13.38
C GLU A 104 8.40 1.03 11.89
N PRO A 105 9.18 1.72 11.04
CA PRO A 105 9.14 1.51 9.60
C PRO A 105 9.52 0.08 9.19
N ARG A 106 8.87 -0.40 8.13
CA ARG A 106 9.21 -1.64 7.43
C ARG A 106 9.51 -1.31 5.99
N ILE A 107 10.06 -2.27 5.26
CA ILE A 107 10.31 -2.09 3.83
C ILE A 107 9.16 -2.73 3.06
N GLY A 108 8.53 -1.94 2.18
CA GLY A 108 7.44 -2.41 1.34
C GLY A 108 7.88 -2.59 -0.11
N ALA A 109 6.89 -2.70 -0.99
CA ALA A 109 7.13 -2.85 -2.42
C ALA A 109 7.95 -1.67 -2.94
N GLY A 110 8.87 -1.96 -3.86
CA GLY A 110 9.74 -0.93 -4.44
C GLY A 110 10.82 -0.43 -3.50
N GLY A 111 10.99 -1.05 -2.34
CA GLY A 111 12.00 -0.67 -1.39
C GLY A 111 11.67 0.56 -0.55
N ALA A 112 10.45 1.08 -0.65
CA ALA A 112 10.03 2.24 0.14
C ALA A 112 9.84 1.84 1.61
N ARG A 113 10.15 2.77 2.50
CA ARG A 113 9.90 2.58 3.93
C ARG A 113 8.43 2.87 4.19
N MET A 114 7.77 2.02 4.97
CA MET A 114 6.34 2.17 5.17
C MET A 114 5.92 1.71 6.56
N ALA A 115 4.73 2.14 6.96
CA ALA A 115 4.11 1.68 8.20
C ALA A 115 2.60 1.86 8.08
N PHE A 116 1.84 0.95 8.70
CA PHE A 116 0.37 1.02 8.70
C PHE A 116 -0.18 1.56 10.02
N LEU A 117 -1.20 2.41 9.90
CA LEU A 117 -2.06 2.77 11.01
C LEU A 117 -3.20 1.74 11.06
N HIS A 118 -3.63 1.40 12.28
CA HIS A 118 -4.78 0.52 12.43
C HIS A 118 -6.05 1.26 11.94
N PRO A 119 -6.95 0.56 11.20
CA PRO A 119 -8.18 1.21 10.73
C PRO A 119 -8.99 1.88 11.83
N ARG A 120 -9.01 1.29 13.04
CA ARG A 120 -9.70 1.88 14.20
C ARG A 120 -9.18 3.28 14.52
N GLY A 121 -7.90 3.53 14.32
CA GLY A 121 -7.30 4.83 14.58
C GLY A 121 -7.47 5.82 13.44
N ALA A 122 -7.99 5.37 12.30
CA ALA A 122 -8.10 6.17 11.10
C ALA A 122 -9.52 6.11 10.50
N HIS A 123 -10.51 6.05 11.39
CA HIS A 123 -11.92 6.11 11.01
C HIS A 123 -12.34 5.04 9.99
N GLY A 124 -11.79 3.83 10.16
CA GLY A 124 -12.21 2.68 9.36
C GLY A 124 -11.41 2.45 8.09
N VAL A 125 -10.42 3.29 7.81
CA VAL A 125 -9.61 3.17 6.59
C VAL A 125 -8.23 2.65 6.94
N LEU A 126 -7.85 1.52 6.35
CA LEU A 126 -6.47 1.03 6.49
C LEU A 126 -5.55 2.03 5.80
N THR A 127 -4.70 2.68 6.57
CA THR A 127 -3.89 3.80 6.11
C THR A 127 -2.41 3.45 6.21
N GLU A 128 -1.71 3.60 5.10
CA GLU A 128 -0.28 3.37 5.02
C GLU A 128 0.43 4.72 4.92
N LEU A 129 1.56 4.85 5.60
CA LEU A 129 2.43 6.00 5.44
C LEU A 129 3.70 5.52 4.75
N VAL A 130 4.18 6.27 3.77
CA VAL A 130 5.32 5.88 2.94
C VAL A 130 6.33 7.01 2.88
N GLU A 131 7.61 6.65 3.05
CA GLU A 131 8.71 7.56 2.82
C GLU A 131 9.52 6.95 1.69
N VAL A 132 9.50 7.59 0.51
CA VAL A 132 10.26 7.08 -0.63
C VAL A 132 11.71 7.56 -0.57
N PRO A 133 12.65 6.77 -1.10
CA PRO A 133 14.05 7.21 -1.15
C PRO A 133 14.16 8.55 -1.86
N GLU A 134 15.05 9.42 -1.38
CA GLU A 134 15.23 10.77 -1.92
C GLU A 134 15.46 10.78 -3.43
N LYS A 135 16.22 9.81 -3.93
CA LYS A 135 16.50 9.69 -5.36
C LYS A 135 15.25 9.47 -6.22
N ASP A 136 14.16 9.00 -5.61
CA ASP A 136 12.91 8.70 -6.31
C ASP A 136 11.92 9.85 -6.23
N GLN A 137 12.28 10.92 -5.53
CA GLN A 137 11.41 12.08 -5.34
C GLN A 137 11.66 13.19 -6.36
N GLY A 138 12.79 13.13 -6.98
CA GLY A 138 13.20 14.15 -7.95
C GLY A 138 12.62 13.89 -9.31
#